data_5ff45c380ef78fdab0aa95529884906b
#
_entry.id   5ff45c380ef78fdab0aa95529884906b
#
_cell.length_a   1.000
_cell.length_b   1.000
_cell.length_c   1.000
_cell.angle_alpha   90.00
_cell.angle_beta   90.00
_cell.angle_gamma   90.00
#
_symmetry.space_group_name_H-M   'P 1'
#
loop_
_entity.id
_entity.type
_entity.pdbx_description
1 polymer ?
#
loop_
_entity_poly.entity_id
_entity_poly.type
_entity_poly.pdbx_seq_one_letter_code
_entity_poly.pdbx_strand_id
1 'polypeptide(L)'
;MLFRSNGGGLLGEAVNVVNFFVPKGKEIVVTKGKIKQAGTTYKTMNEPVDTEIPLAVLVDGSTASASEIVSGSLQDLDRAIVVGSRTYGKGLVQVPRELPYNSSMKVTTAKYYIPSGRCIQAIDYAKRNADGSVARTPDSLTNVFHTAAGREVRDGGGIRPDVEVKVENFPNIMFYLLNDDMIFDYATQYCIKHSQVGEVKDFTITDADYVDFKKMLHKRKFTYDRQSEKMLKNLKEIAEFEGYMDGAKEEFAALETKLTHNLDHELDRFSKEIKDAIAQEILKRYYFQRGAILQRLKDDPDLKKAIETLNNQSEYSKILSVMK
;
A
#
# COMPACT_ATOMS: atom_id res chain seq x y z
N MET A 1 0.92 -4.99 -14.36
CA MET A 1 0.86 -6.05 -13.29
C MET A 1 0.43 -5.40 -11.98
N LEU A 2 -0.49 -6.02 -11.21
CA LEU A 2 -1.01 -5.49 -9.96
C LEU A 2 -0.32 -6.16 -8.76
N PHE A 3 0.62 -5.45 -8.14
CA PHE A 3 1.27 -5.88 -6.89
C PHE A 3 0.92 -4.98 -5.70
N ARG A 4 0.06 -3.98 -5.90
CA ARG A 4 -0.45 -3.14 -4.81
C ARG A 4 -1.15 -3.98 -3.76
N SER A 5 -0.87 -3.68 -2.49
CA SER A 5 -1.40 -4.36 -1.31
C SER A 5 -1.10 -5.87 -1.28
N ASN A 6 -0.08 -6.32 -2.04
CA ASN A 6 0.37 -7.70 -2.03
C ASN A 6 1.57 -7.86 -1.08
N GLY A 7 1.34 -8.51 0.06
CA GLY A 7 2.36 -8.73 1.10
C GLY A 7 3.45 -9.75 0.73
N GLY A 8 3.42 -10.29 -0.48
CA GLY A 8 4.36 -11.30 -0.96
C GLY A 8 3.90 -12.73 -0.71
N GLY A 9 4.82 -13.66 -0.85
CA GLY A 9 4.58 -15.10 -0.74
C GLY A 9 5.89 -15.87 -0.85
N LEU A 10 5.92 -16.89 -1.69
CA LEU A 10 7.09 -17.75 -1.89
C LEU A 10 8.14 -17.05 -2.77
N LEU A 11 9.38 -17.05 -2.32
CA LEU A 11 10.50 -16.45 -3.06
C LEU A 11 10.71 -17.13 -4.42
N GLY A 12 10.61 -18.45 -4.50
CA GLY A 12 10.74 -19.19 -5.76
C GLY A 12 9.67 -18.76 -6.78
N GLU A 13 8.43 -18.52 -6.35
CA GLU A 13 7.36 -18.06 -7.23
C GLU A 13 7.58 -16.63 -7.73
N ALA A 14 8.18 -15.76 -6.90
CA ALA A 14 8.58 -14.45 -7.37
C ALA A 14 9.59 -14.53 -8.54
N VAL A 15 10.57 -15.45 -8.45
CA VAL A 15 11.52 -15.71 -9.54
C VAL A 15 10.81 -16.25 -10.78
N ASN A 16 9.85 -17.16 -10.62
CA ASN A 16 9.06 -17.71 -11.73
C ASN A 16 8.24 -16.62 -12.44
N VAL A 17 7.62 -15.71 -11.67
CA VAL A 17 6.87 -14.57 -12.24
C VAL A 17 7.79 -13.64 -13.05
N VAL A 18 8.98 -13.32 -12.53
CA VAL A 18 9.96 -12.52 -13.27
C VAL A 18 10.41 -13.25 -14.54
N ASN A 19 10.57 -14.58 -14.49
CA ASN A 19 11.00 -15.39 -15.64
C ASN A 19 10.01 -15.36 -16.81
N PHE A 20 8.74 -15.00 -16.63
CA PHE A 20 7.84 -14.81 -17.76
C PHE A 20 8.32 -13.69 -18.70
N PHE A 21 9.04 -12.70 -18.18
CA PHE A 21 9.44 -11.48 -18.90
C PHE A 21 10.95 -11.28 -19.05
N VAL A 22 11.75 -12.16 -18.46
CA VAL A 22 13.21 -12.03 -18.39
C VAL A 22 13.85 -13.30 -18.94
N PRO A 23 14.88 -13.20 -19.79
CA PRO A 23 15.56 -14.35 -20.37
C PRO A 23 16.09 -15.34 -19.33
N LYS A 24 16.19 -16.60 -19.71
CA LYS A 24 16.77 -17.69 -18.92
C LYS A 24 18.21 -17.37 -18.47
N GLY A 25 18.55 -17.79 -17.25
CA GLY A 25 19.89 -17.69 -16.67
C GLY A 25 20.18 -16.35 -15.99
N LYS A 26 19.25 -15.40 -15.99
CA LYS A 26 19.41 -14.12 -15.29
C LYS A 26 19.29 -14.29 -13.78
N GLU A 27 20.19 -13.66 -13.03
CA GLU A 27 20.13 -13.59 -11.59
C GLU A 27 19.02 -12.63 -11.14
N ILE A 28 18.14 -13.10 -10.24
CA ILE A 28 16.97 -12.36 -9.78
C ILE A 28 17.10 -11.96 -8.33
N VAL A 29 17.57 -12.86 -7.49
CA VAL A 29 17.77 -12.58 -6.08
C VAL A 29 18.89 -13.43 -5.49
N VAL A 30 19.70 -12.80 -4.63
CA VAL A 30 20.74 -13.46 -3.85
C VAL A 30 20.40 -13.33 -2.38
N THR A 31 20.40 -14.44 -1.65
CA THR A 31 20.32 -14.39 -0.18
C THR A 31 21.72 -14.40 0.41
N LYS A 32 21.98 -13.54 1.42
CA LYS A 32 23.26 -13.51 2.15
C LYS A 32 22.97 -13.47 3.64
N GLY A 33 23.58 -14.38 4.39
CA GLY A 33 23.45 -14.48 5.85
C GLY A 33 24.82 -14.52 6.53
N LYS A 34 24.83 -14.50 7.86
CA LYS A 34 26.08 -14.68 8.66
C LYS A 34 26.71 -16.06 8.45
N ILE A 35 25.89 -17.08 8.20
CA ILE A 35 26.31 -18.44 7.94
C ILE A 35 26.44 -18.59 6.42
N LYS A 36 27.61 -19.02 5.92
CA LYS A 36 27.85 -19.17 4.47
C LYS A 36 26.82 -20.06 3.78
N GLN A 37 26.35 -21.12 4.44
CA GLN A 37 25.33 -22.03 3.92
C GLN A 37 23.93 -21.38 3.73
N ALA A 38 23.70 -20.18 4.29
CA ALA A 38 22.45 -19.45 4.09
C ALA A 38 22.45 -18.60 2.79
N GLY A 39 23.56 -18.58 2.05
CA GLY A 39 23.68 -17.87 0.78
C GLY A 39 23.19 -18.73 -0.39
N THR A 40 22.21 -18.23 -1.17
CA THR A 40 21.69 -18.90 -2.36
C THR A 40 21.45 -17.85 -3.44
N THR A 41 21.84 -18.18 -4.67
CA THR A 41 21.53 -17.36 -5.85
C THR A 41 20.39 -18.00 -6.62
N TYR A 42 19.31 -17.25 -6.83
CA TYR A 42 18.14 -17.67 -7.59
C TYR A 42 18.17 -17.02 -8.96
N LYS A 43 18.06 -17.85 -10.00
CA LYS A 43 18.11 -17.44 -11.42
C LYS A 43 16.85 -17.89 -12.13
N THR A 44 16.52 -17.23 -13.23
CA THR A 44 15.51 -17.68 -14.18
C THR A 44 15.91 -19.01 -14.79
N MET A 45 15.01 -19.99 -14.83
CA MET A 45 15.31 -21.37 -15.24
C MET A 45 14.66 -21.76 -16.57
N ASN A 46 13.59 -21.07 -16.94
CA ASN A 46 12.76 -21.38 -18.11
C ASN A 46 12.96 -20.34 -19.21
N GLU A 47 12.60 -20.69 -20.44
CA GLU A 47 12.46 -19.70 -21.50
C GLU A 47 11.32 -18.73 -21.16
N PRO A 48 11.49 -17.43 -21.44
CA PRO A 48 10.48 -16.42 -21.13
C PRO A 48 9.25 -16.57 -22.02
N VAL A 49 8.12 -16.06 -21.54
CA VAL A 49 6.88 -15.98 -22.33
C VAL A 49 6.96 -14.81 -23.31
N ASP A 50 7.41 -13.65 -22.82
CA ASP A 50 7.52 -12.44 -23.64
C ASP A 50 8.55 -11.48 -23.01
N THR A 51 9.61 -11.17 -23.75
CA THR A 51 10.66 -10.24 -23.30
C THR A 51 10.46 -8.81 -23.79
N GLU A 52 9.48 -8.55 -24.68
CA GLU A 52 9.36 -7.29 -25.41
C GLU A 52 8.11 -6.49 -25.04
N ILE A 53 7.01 -7.13 -24.61
CA ILE A 53 5.77 -6.45 -24.25
C ILE A 53 6.04 -5.30 -23.26
N PRO A 54 5.58 -4.05 -23.51
CA PRO A 54 5.70 -2.95 -22.55
C PRO A 54 5.06 -3.32 -21.22
N LEU A 55 5.78 -3.15 -20.12
CA LEU A 55 5.38 -3.64 -18.81
C LEU A 55 5.42 -2.56 -17.75
N ALA A 56 4.31 -2.39 -17.05
CA ALA A 56 4.20 -1.56 -15.85
C ALA A 56 3.80 -2.41 -14.63
N VAL A 57 4.46 -2.18 -13.49
CA VAL A 57 4.19 -2.85 -12.21
C VAL A 57 3.63 -1.82 -11.24
N LEU A 58 2.38 -2.01 -10.80
CA LEU A 58 1.74 -1.15 -9.81
C LEU A 58 2.08 -1.61 -8.39
N VAL A 59 2.57 -0.69 -7.57
CA VAL A 59 3.02 -0.93 -6.19
C VAL A 59 2.48 0.13 -5.22
N ASP A 60 2.43 -0.22 -3.93
CA ASP A 60 2.07 0.70 -2.84
C ASP A 60 2.86 0.38 -1.55
N GLY A 61 2.62 1.16 -0.50
CA GLY A 61 3.25 0.96 0.81
C GLY A 61 2.98 -0.38 1.50
N SER A 62 2.00 -1.15 1.02
CA SER A 62 1.66 -2.50 1.50
C SER A 62 2.25 -3.61 0.62
N THR A 63 2.82 -3.25 -0.53
CA THR A 63 3.59 -4.19 -1.38
C THR A 63 4.86 -4.59 -0.64
N ALA A 64 5.04 -5.90 -0.35
CA ALA A 64 6.12 -6.35 0.51
C ALA A 64 6.74 -7.69 0.08
N SER A 65 8.00 -7.95 0.50
CA SER A 65 8.65 -9.28 0.42
C SER A 65 8.78 -9.79 -1.01
N ALA A 66 8.22 -10.97 -1.34
CA ALA A 66 8.28 -11.57 -2.69
C ALA A 66 7.74 -10.63 -3.79
N SER A 67 6.73 -9.80 -3.48
CA SER A 67 6.22 -8.78 -4.41
C SER A 67 7.25 -7.69 -4.70
N GLU A 68 8.09 -7.36 -3.71
CA GLU A 68 9.21 -6.42 -3.90
C GLU A 68 10.36 -7.06 -4.68
N ILE A 69 10.56 -8.38 -4.56
CA ILE A 69 11.50 -9.10 -5.44
C ILE A 69 11.04 -8.98 -6.90
N VAL A 70 9.76 -9.21 -7.19
CA VAL A 70 9.24 -9.08 -8.56
C VAL A 70 9.40 -7.64 -9.07
N SER A 71 8.84 -6.67 -8.36
CA SER A 71 8.84 -5.26 -8.81
C SER A 71 10.27 -4.70 -8.92
N GLY A 72 11.11 -4.96 -7.91
CA GLY A 72 12.47 -4.47 -7.88
C GLY A 72 13.40 -5.16 -8.89
N SER A 73 13.23 -6.46 -9.12
CA SER A 73 14.04 -7.16 -10.13
C SER A 73 13.69 -6.73 -11.56
N LEU A 74 12.40 -6.53 -11.87
CA LEU A 74 11.97 -6.00 -13.16
C LEU A 74 12.44 -4.56 -13.36
N GLN A 75 12.48 -3.74 -12.29
CA GLN A 75 13.05 -2.39 -12.31
C GLN A 75 14.56 -2.41 -12.55
N ASP A 76 15.29 -3.22 -11.77
CA ASP A 76 16.75 -3.29 -11.83
C ASP A 76 17.29 -3.85 -13.18
N LEU A 77 16.49 -4.69 -13.83
CA LEU A 77 16.79 -5.23 -15.15
C LEU A 77 16.25 -4.33 -16.29
N ASP A 78 15.73 -3.16 -15.98
CA ASP A 78 15.10 -2.23 -16.94
C ASP A 78 14.04 -2.89 -17.83
N ARG A 79 13.36 -3.92 -17.28
CA ARG A 79 12.34 -4.68 -18.02
C ARG A 79 10.94 -4.09 -17.85
N ALA A 80 10.68 -3.39 -16.77
CA ALA A 80 9.41 -2.75 -16.49
C ALA A 80 9.60 -1.39 -15.81
N ILE A 81 8.62 -0.51 -15.97
CA ILE A 81 8.46 0.66 -15.13
C ILE A 81 7.68 0.28 -13.86
N VAL A 82 8.04 0.88 -12.74
CA VAL A 82 7.31 0.74 -11.47
C VAL A 82 6.50 2.00 -11.22
N VAL A 83 5.19 1.86 -10.99
CA VAL A 83 4.24 2.99 -10.85
C VAL A 83 3.51 2.89 -9.52
N GLY A 84 3.30 4.01 -8.84
CA GLY A 84 2.55 4.08 -7.58
C GLY A 84 3.31 4.76 -6.46
N SER A 85 3.34 4.18 -5.27
CA SER A 85 4.07 4.71 -4.11
C SER A 85 5.13 3.74 -3.61
N ARG A 86 6.09 4.25 -2.82
CA ARG A 86 7.21 3.48 -2.27
C ARG A 86 6.71 2.25 -1.50
N THR A 87 7.33 1.09 -1.73
CA THR A 87 6.94 -0.18 -1.13
C THR A 87 7.34 -0.29 0.36
N TYR A 88 6.93 -1.38 0.99
CA TYR A 88 7.11 -1.62 2.43
C TYR A 88 8.58 -1.69 2.88
N GLY A 89 9.45 -2.34 2.10
CA GLY A 89 10.85 -2.56 2.46
C GLY A 89 11.09 -3.76 3.36
N LYS A 90 10.56 -4.94 2.99
CA LYS A 90 10.78 -6.20 3.71
C LYS A 90 11.81 -7.06 2.99
N GLY A 91 13.08 -6.94 3.39
CA GLY A 91 14.24 -7.60 2.77
C GLY A 91 14.88 -8.72 3.60
N LEU A 92 14.18 -9.27 4.60
CA LEU A 92 14.69 -10.32 5.47
C LEU A 92 14.13 -11.70 5.09
N VAL A 93 15.01 -12.70 5.07
CA VAL A 93 14.67 -14.12 4.95
C VAL A 93 14.48 -14.70 6.34
N GLN A 94 13.30 -15.25 6.60
CA GLN A 94 12.94 -15.87 7.85
C GLN A 94 12.60 -17.34 7.64
N VAL A 95 13.13 -18.20 8.48
CA VAL A 95 12.93 -19.66 8.44
C VAL A 95 12.32 -20.11 9.76
N PRO A 96 11.22 -20.88 9.74
CA PRO A 96 10.69 -21.50 10.94
C PRO A 96 11.67 -22.60 11.44
N ARG A 97 11.83 -22.66 12.74
CA ARG A 97 12.58 -23.73 13.43
C ARG A 97 11.64 -24.38 14.43
N GLU A 98 11.48 -25.67 14.33
CA GLU A 98 10.70 -26.43 15.28
C GLU A 98 11.38 -26.48 16.64
N LEU A 99 10.60 -26.35 17.68
CA LEU A 99 10.98 -26.42 19.07
C LEU A 99 10.16 -27.52 19.77
N PRO A 100 10.55 -28.00 20.97
CA PRO A 100 9.76 -28.91 21.76
C PRO A 100 8.31 -28.40 21.98
N TYR A 101 7.42 -29.31 22.34
CA TYR A 101 6.01 -29.04 22.68
C TYR A 101 5.16 -28.45 21.51
N ASN A 102 5.41 -28.92 20.28
CA ASN A 102 4.70 -28.43 19.07
C ASN A 102 4.78 -26.90 18.88
N SER A 103 5.84 -26.29 19.38
CA SER A 103 6.10 -24.86 19.18
C SER A 103 7.09 -24.63 18.04
N SER A 104 7.08 -23.45 17.46
CA SER A 104 8.05 -23.08 16.44
C SER A 104 8.55 -21.65 16.65
N MET A 105 9.78 -21.40 16.29
CA MET A 105 10.42 -20.09 16.34
C MET A 105 10.76 -19.63 14.91
N LYS A 106 10.38 -18.42 14.56
CA LYS A 106 10.72 -17.81 13.28
C LYS A 106 12.01 -17.02 13.43
N VAL A 107 13.05 -17.47 12.73
CA VAL A 107 14.40 -16.90 12.84
C VAL A 107 14.80 -16.21 11.55
N THR A 108 15.31 -14.97 11.64
CA THR A 108 15.94 -14.28 10.52
C THR A 108 17.32 -14.88 10.26
N THR A 109 17.53 -15.46 9.08
CA THR A 109 18.76 -16.14 8.71
C THR A 109 19.59 -15.40 7.66
N ALA A 110 18.95 -14.57 6.81
CA ALA A 110 19.61 -13.88 5.72
C ALA A 110 18.86 -12.57 5.35
N LYS A 111 19.54 -11.74 4.57
CA LYS A 111 18.96 -10.66 3.78
C LYS A 111 18.93 -11.08 2.32
N TYR A 112 18.01 -10.52 1.53
CA TYR A 112 18.05 -10.72 0.10
C TYR A 112 18.39 -9.43 -0.66
N TYR A 113 19.06 -9.64 -1.78
CA TYR A 113 19.60 -8.62 -2.66
C TYR A 113 19.08 -8.88 -4.06
N ILE A 114 18.53 -7.85 -4.71
CA ILE A 114 17.97 -7.91 -6.05
C ILE A 114 19.04 -7.58 -7.11
N PRO A 115 18.75 -7.65 -8.43
CA PRO A 115 19.80 -7.68 -9.46
C PRO A 115 20.83 -6.55 -9.43
N SER A 116 20.48 -5.34 -9.03
CA SER A 116 21.44 -4.24 -8.85
C SER A 116 22.42 -4.45 -7.68
N GLY A 117 22.21 -5.47 -6.85
CA GLY A 117 22.97 -5.73 -5.63
C GLY A 117 22.46 -4.99 -4.39
N ARG A 118 21.40 -4.20 -4.51
CA ARG A 118 20.80 -3.47 -3.37
C ARG A 118 19.96 -4.38 -2.48
N CYS A 119 20.00 -4.09 -1.16
CA CYS A 119 19.08 -4.67 -0.18
C CYS A 119 17.93 -3.71 0.10
N ILE A 120 16.70 -4.16 -0.10
CA ILE A 120 15.52 -3.31 0.04
C ILE A 120 15.01 -3.15 1.48
N GLN A 121 15.67 -3.79 2.47
CA GLN A 121 15.24 -3.73 3.87
C GLN A 121 15.20 -2.30 4.39
N ALA A 122 14.01 -1.80 4.69
CA ALA A 122 13.79 -0.43 5.17
C ALA A 122 13.77 -0.33 6.70
N ILE A 123 13.35 -1.40 7.39
CA ILE A 123 13.14 -1.39 8.84
C ILE A 123 14.43 -1.77 9.56
N ASP A 124 14.89 -0.90 10.45
CA ASP A 124 16.01 -1.18 11.34
C ASP A 124 15.50 -1.66 12.71
N TYR A 125 15.41 -2.97 12.88
CA TYR A 125 14.94 -3.59 14.12
C TYR A 125 15.87 -3.34 15.33
N ALA A 126 17.09 -2.86 15.11
CA ALA A 126 18.03 -2.52 16.19
C ALA A 126 17.71 -1.16 16.81
N LYS A 127 16.97 -0.30 16.10
CA LYS A 127 16.59 1.03 16.58
C LYS A 127 15.09 1.10 16.81
N ARG A 128 14.70 1.52 18.02
CA ARG A 128 13.31 1.78 18.38
C ARG A 128 13.12 3.26 18.67
N ASN A 129 11.98 3.78 18.25
CA ASN A 129 11.54 5.13 18.58
C ASN A 129 11.04 5.17 20.04
N ALA A 130 10.85 6.37 20.59
CA ALA A 130 10.38 6.56 21.96
C ALA A 130 8.97 5.94 22.20
N ASP A 131 8.13 5.83 21.15
CA ASP A 131 6.82 5.20 21.17
C ASP A 131 6.85 3.66 21.03
N GLY A 132 8.08 3.07 20.98
CA GLY A 132 8.28 1.63 20.79
C GLY A 132 8.18 1.14 19.34
N SER A 133 7.83 2.00 18.39
CA SER A 133 7.84 1.67 16.96
C SER A 133 9.26 1.44 16.46
N VAL A 134 9.39 0.75 15.32
CA VAL A 134 10.69 0.42 14.73
C VAL A 134 11.09 1.50 13.74
N ALA A 135 12.32 1.99 13.85
CA ALA A 135 12.84 3.02 12.97
C ALA A 135 12.99 2.51 11.52
N ARG A 136 12.73 3.39 10.57
CA ARG A 136 13.07 3.16 9.15
C ARG A 136 14.41 3.81 8.85
N THR A 137 15.16 3.23 7.91
CA THR A 137 16.39 3.82 7.40
C THR A 137 16.06 5.16 6.71
N PRO A 138 16.60 6.30 7.18
CA PRO A 138 16.43 7.58 6.50
C PRO A 138 17.05 7.56 5.10
N ASP A 139 16.45 8.26 4.15
CA ASP A 139 16.98 8.34 2.77
C ASP A 139 18.43 8.85 2.70
N SER A 140 18.84 9.71 3.65
CA SER A 140 20.21 10.21 3.77
C SER A 140 21.26 9.13 4.10
N LEU A 141 20.82 7.99 4.63
CA LEU A 141 21.69 6.85 4.98
C LEU A 141 21.62 5.70 3.97
N THR A 142 20.91 5.88 2.85
CA THR A 142 20.80 4.89 1.79
C THR A 142 21.97 5.01 0.81
N ASN A 143 22.38 3.86 0.24
CA ASN A 143 23.42 3.82 -0.78
C ASN A 143 22.81 3.85 -2.18
N VAL A 144 23.57 4.42 -3.12
CA VAL A 144 23.22 4.45 -4.55
C VAL A 144 23.68 3.17 -5.22
N PHE A 145 22.80 2.60 -6.04
CA PHE A 145 23.02 1.48 -6.93
C PHE A 145 22.52 1.86 -8.33
N HIS A 146 22.80 1.02 -9.32
CA HIS A 146 22.40 1.27 -10.70
C HIS A 146 21.69 0.06 -11.27
N THR A 147 20.66 0.31 -12.07
CA THR A 147 19.99 -0.71 -12.87
C THR A 147 20.91 -1.20 -14.01
N ALA A 148 20.47 -2.21 -14.77
CA ALA A 148 21.23 -2.72 -15.90
C ALA A 148 21.55 -1.66 -16.96
N ALA A 149 20.63 -0.70 -17.19
CA ALA A 149 20.85 0.44 -18.09
C ALA A 149 21.59 1.61 -17.41
N GLY A 150 21.88 1.57 -16.11
CA GLY A 150 22.59 2.59 -15.36
C GLY A 150 21.73 3.65 -14.67
N ARG A 151 20.40 3.45 -14.57
CA ARG A 151 19.51 4.35 -13.79
C ARG A 151 19.83 4.25 -12.29
N GLU A 152 19.81 5.39 -11.60
CA GLU A 152 20.04 5.42 -10.16
C GLU A 152 18.86 4.80 -9.40
N VAL A 153 19.17 3.86 -8.51
CA VAL A 153 18.25 3.26 -7.55
C VAL A 153 18.91 3.19 -6.17
N ARG A 154 18.14 3.06 -5.10
CA ARG A 154 18.69 3.10 -3.72
C ARG A 154 18.29 1.87 -2.92
N ASP A 155 19.12 1.52 -1.95
CA ASP A 155 18.81 0.51 -0.94
C ASP A 155 18.04 1.09 0.27
N GLY A 156 17.80 0.26 1.29
CA GLY A 156 17.35 0.68 2.62
C GLY A 156 15.94 1.27 2.72
N GLY A 157 15.22 1.42 1.62
CA GLY A 157 13.94 2.13 1.62
C GLY A 157 12.76 1.40 0.95
N GLY A 158 12.86 0.12 0.65
CA GLY A 158 11.94 -0.57 -0.25
C GLY A 158 12.20 -0.21 -1.72
N ILE A 159 11.23 -0.48 -2.58
CA ILE A 159 11.29 -0.12 -4.01
C ILE A 159 10.65 1.26 -4.17
N ARG A 160 11.43 2.22 -4.67
CA ARG A 160 10.91 3.53 -5.08
C ARG A 160 10.37 3.41 -6.52
N PRO A 161 9.13 3.82 -6.78
CA PRO A 161 8.58 3.77 -8.13
C PRO A 161 9.31 4.74 -9.07
N ASP A 162 9.35 4.38 -10.37
CA ASP A 162 9.86 5.24 -11.44
C ASP A 162 8.89 6.39 -11.73
N VAL A 163 7.59 6.11 -11.54
CA VAL A 163 6.50 7.07 -11.69
C VAL A 163 5.72 7.12 -10.38
N GLU A 164 5.96 8.16 -9.59
CA GLU A 164 5.26 8.35 -8.32
C GLU A 164 3.85 8.88 -8.55
N VAL A 165 2.88 8.23 -7.89
CA VAL A 165 1.49 8.71 -7.80
C VAL A 165 1.25 9.14 -6.35
N LYS A 166 0.73 10.35 -6.17
CA LYS A 166 0.44 10.86 -4.82
C LYS A 166 -0.63 10.00 -4.17
N VAL A 167 -0.30 9.49 -2.99
CA VAL A 167 -1.29 8.81 -2.14
C VAL A 167 -2.20 9.87 -1.55
N GLU A 168 -3.49 9.81 -1.86
CA GLU A 168 -4.48 10.60 -1.15
C GLU A 168 -4.59 10.11 0.30
N ASN A 169 -4.71 11.05 1.24
CA ASN A 169 -4.88 10.68 2.64
C ASN A 169 -6.20 9.93 2.81
N PHE A 170 -6.11 8.73 3.37
CA PHE A 170 -7.28 7.94 3.72
C PHE A 170 -8.07 8.69 4.81
N PRO A 171 -9.34 9.07 4.55
CA PRO A 171 -10.12 9.85 5.51
C PRO A 171 -10.28 9.10 6.84
N ASN A 172 -10.07 9.79 7.96
CA ASN A 172 -10.16 9.17 9.28
C ASN A 172 -11.52 8.47 9.52
N ILE A 173 -12.62 9.08 9.06
CA ILE A 173 -13.96 8.49 9.15
C ILE A 173 -14.02 7.11 8.47
N MET A 174 -13.33 6.92 7.34
CA MET A 174 -13.32 5.65 6.62
C MET A 174 -12.72 4.51 7.45
N PHE A 175 -11.67 4.81 8.25
CA PHE A 175 -11.08 3.83 9.15
C PHE A 175 -12.13 3.29 10.12
N TYR A 176 -12.91 4.17 10.74
CA TYR A 176 -13.94 3.78 11.72
C TYR A 176 -15.16 3.12 11.05
N LEU A 177 -15.61 3.64 9.89
CA LEU A 177 -16.71 3.02 9.14
C LEU A 177 -16.41 1.56 8.72
N LEU A 178 -15.13 1.25 8.44
CA LEU A 178 -14.67 -0.10 8.12
C LEU A 178 -14.44 -0.94 9.38
N ASN A 179 -13.76 -0.38 10.40
CA ASN A 179 -13.38 -1.11 11.61
C ASN A 179 -14.57 -1.45 12.51
N ASP A 180 -15.57 -0.58 12.53
CA ASP A 180 -16.81 -0.77 13.31
C ASP A 180 -17.91 -1.47 12.49
N ASP A 181 -17.55 -2.09 11.37
CA ASP A 181 -18.40 -2.87 10.48
C ASP A 181 -19.63 -2.12 9.90
N MET A 182 -19.62 -0.78 9.88
CA MET A 182 -20.76 0.02 9.41
C MET A 182 -21.02 -0.23 7.91
N ILE A 183 -19.98 -0.25 7.10
CA ILE A 183 -20.07 -0.55 5.66
C ILE A 183 -20.47 -2.00 5.43
N PHE A 184 -19.91 -2.93 6.17
CA PHE A 184 -20.25 -4.36 6.10
C PHE A 184 -21.71 -4.62 6.41
N ASP A 185 -22.22 -4.04 7.48
CA ASP A 185 -23.61 -4.22 7.92
C ASP A 185 -24.61 -3.60 6.96
N TYR A 186 -24.29 -2.40 6.43
CA TYR A 186 -25.13 -1.79 5.40
C TYR A 186 -25.17 -2.64 4.13
N ALA A 187 -24.02 -3.09 3.66
CA ALA A 187 -23.96 -3.97 2.49
C ALA A 187 -24.73 -5.28 2.70
N THR A 188 -24.72 -5.82 3.92
CA THR A 188 -25.53 -7.01 4.27
C THR A 188 -27.03 -6.71 4.18
N GLN A 189 -27.49 -5.59 4.76
CA GLN A 189 -28.90 -5.18 4.68
C GLN A 189 -29.33 -4.89 3.24
N TYR A 190 -28.45 -4.28 2.44
CA TYR A 190 -28.69 -4.04 1.01
C TYR A 190 -28.89 -5.35 0.27
N CYS A 191 -28.01 -6.33 0.44
CA CYS A 191 -28.09 -7.62 -0.25
C CYS A 191 -29.31 -8.47 0.17
N ILE A 192 -29.80 -8.31 1.40
CA ILE A 192 -31.06 -8.96 1.83
C ILE A 192 -32.26 -8.39 1.05
N LYS A 193 -32.26 -7.10 0.72
CA LYS A 193 -33.35 -6.43 -0.02
C LYS A 193 -33.25 -6.62 -1.54
N HIS A 194 -32.07 -6.90 -2.06
CA HIS A 194 -31.80 -6.99 -3.49
C HIS A 194 -31.23 -8.38 -3.82
N SER A 195 -32.01 -9.23 -4.46
CA SER A 195 -31.58 -10.59 -4.83
C SER A 195 -30.48 -10.61 -5.90
N GLN A 196 -30.36 -9.54 -6.68
CA GLN A 196 -29.36 -9.38 -7.73
C GLN A 196 -29.01 -7.91 -7.90
N VAL A 197 -27.81 -7.66 -8.45
CA VAL A 197 -27.34 -6.34 -8.87
C VAL A 197 -26.94 -6.38 -10.35
N GLY A 198 -26.92 -5.24 -11.01
CA GLY A 198 -26.45 -5.13 -12.40
C GLY A 198 -24.97 -5.43 -12.55
N GLU A 199 -24.46 -5.35 -13.78
CA GLU A 199 -23.04 -5.61 -14.06
C GLU A 199 -22.12 -4.70 -13.23
N VAL A 200 -20.98 -5.23 -12.82
CA VAL A 200 -20.00 -4.52 -11.98
C VAL A 200 -19.61 -3.15 -12.56
N LYS A 201 -19.46 -3.07 -13.91
CA LYS A 201 -19.06 -1.82 -14.58
C LYS A 201 -20.06 -0.68 -14.38
N ASP A 202 -21.36 -1.00 -14.29
CA ASP A 202 -22.45 -0.03 -14.24
C ASP A 202 -22.98 0.19 -12.80
N PHE A 203 -22.57 -0.65 -11.86
CA PHE A 203 -23.04 -0.57 -10.48
C PHE A 203 -22.44 0.64 -9.74
N THR A 204 -23.30 1.43 -9.13
CA THR A 204 -22.96 2.57 -8.28
C THR A 204 -23.96 2.66 -7.12
N ILE A 205 -23.54 3.23 -6.01
CA ILE A 205 -24.43 3.57 -4.90
C ILE A 205 -25.18 4.87 -5.24
N THR A 206 -26.49 4.79 -5.32
CA THR A 206 -27.35 5.96 -5.60
C THR A 206 -27.37 6.93 -4.43
N ASP A 207 -27.83 8.16 -4.66
CA ASP A 207 -28.02 9.12 -3.57
C ASP A 207 -29.06 8.64 -2.55
N ALA A 208 -30.10 7.93 -3.00
CA ALA A 208 -31.11 7.33 -2.13
C ALA A 208 -30.50 6.25 -1.21
N ASP A 209 -29.68 5.35 -1.77
CA ASP A 209 -28.95 4.34 -1.00
C ASP A 209 -28.03 5.00 0.04
N TYR A 210 -27.36 6.08 -0.36
CA TYR A 210 -26.46 6.80 0.54
C TYR A 210 -27.20 7.50 1.69
N VAL A 211 -28.37 8.07 1.40
CA VAL A 211 -29.26 8.62 2.46
C VAL A 211 -29.69 7.52 3.43
N ASP A 212 -30.00 6.32 2.95
CA ASP A 212 -30.36 5.20 3.83
C ASP A 212 -29.15 4.73 4.67
N PHE A 213 -27.94 4.75 4.11
CA PHE A 213 -26.70 4.51 4.86
C PHE A 213 -26.53 5.53 6.00
N LYS A 214 -26.70 6.84 5.71
CA LYS A 214 -26.62 7.89 6.72
C LYS A 214 -27.65 7.68 7.84
N LYS A 215 -28.92 7.36 7.50
CA LYS A 215 -29.96 7.04 8.49
C LYS A 215 -29.57 5.87 9.38
N MET A 216 -28.94 4.84 8.82
CA MET A 216 -28.45 3.70 9.59
C MET A 216 -27.38 4.12 10.60
N LEU A 217 -26.42 4.96 10.21
CA LEU A 217 -25.39 5.50 11.10
C LEU A 217 -25.99 6.30 12.25
N HIS A 218 -26.94 7.20 11.97
CA HIS A 218 -27.64 7.98 13.00
C HIS A 218 -28.42 7.09 13.96
N LYS A 219 -29.13 6.08 13.44
CA LYS A 219 -29.87 5.11 14.28
C LYS A 219 -28.93 4.33 15.21
N ARG A 220 -27.73 4.02 14.77
CA ARG A 220 -26.69 3.34 15.56
C ARG A 220 -25.90 4.28 16.44
N LYS A 221 -26.17 5.58 16.39
CA LYS A 221 -25.41 6.60 17.12
C LYS A 221 -23.90 6.50 16.84
N PHE A 222 -23.54 6.28 15.56
CA PHE A 222 -22.15 6.16 15.16
C PHE A 222 -21.38 7.43 15.49
N THR A 223 -20.26 7.25 16.16
CA THR A 223 -19.31 8.31 16.51
C THR A 223 -17.90 7.76 16.33
N TYR A 224 -16.93 8.62 16.18
CA TYR A 224 -15.53 8.18 16.10
C TYR A 224 -14.58 9.21 16.70
N ASP A 225 -13.42 8.72 17.14
CA ASP A 225 -12.40 9.53 17.79
C ASP A 225 -11.63 10.39 16.78
N ARG A 226 -11.48 11.67 17.11
CA ARG A 226 -10.66 12.61 16.33
C ARG A 226 -9.47 13.05 17.18
N GLN A 227 -8.28 12.77 16.65
CA GLN A 227 -7.04 13.15 17.34
C GLN A 227 -6.91 14.67 17.50
N SER A 228 -7.40 15.45 16.53
CA SER A 228 -7.39 16.92 16.60
C SER A 228 -8.21 17.46 17.77
N GLU A 229 -9.38 16.90 18.05
CA GLU A 229 -10.22 17.29 19.19
C GLU A 229 -9.56 16.91 20.53
N LYS A 230 -8.99 15.69 20.59
CA LYS A 230 -8.24 15.24 21.79
C LYS A 230 -7.02 16.12 22.05
N MET A 231 -6.26 16.43 21.01
CA MET A 231 -5.08 17.30 21.13
C MET A 231 -5.46 18.73 21.52
N LEU A 232 -6.54 19.27 20.95
CA LEU A 232 -7.04 20.59 21.34
C LEU A 232 -7.46 20.63 22.81
N LYS A 233 -8.17 19.60 23.29
CA LYS A 233 -8.54 19.49 24.70
C LYS A 233 -7.30 19.46 25.60
N ASN A 234 -6.33 18.61 25.28
CA ASN A 234 -5.08 18.54 26.04
C ASN A 234 -4.31 19.86 26.01
N LEU A 235 -4.28 20.53 24.85
CA LEU A 235 -3.62 21.84 24.73
C LEU A 235 -4.31 22.91 25.59
N LYS A 236 -5.65 22.90 25.66
CA LYS A 236 -6.41 23.78 26.54
C LYS A 236 -6.04 23.56 28.02
N GLU A 237 -6.00 22.30 28.46
CA GLU A 237 -5.64 21.94 29.84
C GLU A 237 -4.22 22.39 30.20
N ILE A 238 -3.27 22.26 29.27
CA ILE A 238 -1.88 22.73 29.44
C ILE A 238 -1.83 24.25 29.48
N ALA A 239 -2.51 24.95 28.55
CA ALA A 239 -2.53 26.42 28.50
C ALA A 239 -3.18 27.03 29.74
N GLU A 240 -4.19 26.36 30.34
CA GLU A 240 -4.79 26.77 31.59
C GLU A 240 -3.82 26.63 32.76
N PHE A 241 -3.13 25.49 32.84
CA PHE A 241 -2.09 25.23 33.86
C PHE A 241 -0.92 26.23 33.78
N GLU A 242 -0.51 26.60 32.57
CA GLU A 242 0.59 27.56 32.33
C GLU A 242 0.16 29.02 32.41
N GLY A 243 -1.15 29.32 32.57
CA GLY A 243 -1.68 30.68 32.71
C GLY A 243 -1.83 31.44 31.39
N TYR A 244 -1.78 30.79 30.24
CA TYR A 244 -1.96 31.42 28.92
C TYR A 244 -3.43 31.50 28.47
N MET A 245 -4.34 30.84 29.15
CA MET A 245 -5.72 30.68 28.69
C MET A 245 -6.47 32.01 28.57
N ASP A 246 -6.25 32.96 29.51
CA ASP A 246 -6.93 34.26 29.48
C ASP A 246 -6.60 35.11 28.25
N GLY A 247 -5.35 34.99 27.76
CA GLY A 247 -4.89 35.71 26.55
C GLY A 247 -5.20 35.03 25.22
N ALA A 248 -5.65 33.75 25.23
CA ALA A 248 -5.88 32.95 24.05
C ALA A 248 -7.30 32.36 23.97
N LYS A 249 -8.22 32.85 24.79
CA LYS A 249 -9.57 32.28 24.93
C LYS A 249 -10.39 32.34 23.64
N GLU A 250 -10.28 33.43 22.89
CA GLU A 250 -11.03 33.63 21.66
C GLU A 250 -10.47 32.72 20.54
N GLU A 251 -9.15 32.57 20.45
CA GLU A 251 -8.48 31.69 19.49
C GLU A 251 -8.81 30.22 19.74
N PHE A 252 -8.81 29.80 21.00
CA PHE A 252 -9.23 28.46 21.38
C PHE A 252 -10.70 28.19 21.03
N ALA A 253 -11.60 29.14 21.30
CA ALA A 253 -13.02 29.00 20.96
C ALA A 253 -13.25 28.94 19.44
N ALA A 254 -12.54 29.78 18.68
CA ALA A 254 -12.58 29.76 17.22
C ALA A 254 -12.06 28.44 16.65
N LEU A 255 -10.95 27.91 17.20
CA LEU A 255 -10.37 26.65 16.79
C LEU A 255 -11.29 25.48 17.15
N GLU A 256 -11.88 25.48 18.33
CA GLU A 256 -12.86 24.48 18.77
C GLU A 256 -14.07 24.42 17.83
N THR A 257 -14.64 25.59 17.49
CA THR A 257 -15.76 25.67 16.53
C THR A 257 -15.39 25.09 15.16
N LYS A 258 -14.17 25.34 14.67
CA LYS A 258 -13.70 24.81 13.38
C LYS A 258 -13.36 23.32 13.41
N LEU A 259 -12.96 22.79 14.55
CA LEU A 259 -12.60 21.38 14.73
C LEU A 259 -13.77 20.54 15.29
N THR A 260 -14.87 21.18 15.73
CA THR A 260 -16.05 20.45 16.23
C THR A 260 -16.59 19.53 15.15
N HIS A 261 -16.82 18.29 15.55
CA HIS A 261 -17.28 17.23 14.66
C HIS A 261 -18.73 17.44 14.23
N ASN A 262 -18.93 17.43 12.92
CA ASN A 262 -20.25 17.30 12.31
C ASN A 262 -20.24 16.05 11.40
N LEU A 263 -20.88 14.98 11.86
CA LEU A 263 -20.92 13.71 11.14
C LEU A 263 -21.47 13.87 9.73
N ASP A 264 -22.56 14.62 9.54
CA ASP A 264 -23.17 14.80 8.22
C ASP A 264 -22.24 15.55 7.26
N HIS A 265 -21.55 16.58 7.75
CA HIS A 265 -20.56 17.31 6.94
C HIS A 265 -19.42 16.39 6.49
N GLU A 266 -18.91 15.53 7.35
CA GLU A 266 -17.84 14.57 6.99
C GLU A 266 -18.36 13.49 6.02
N LEU A 267 -19.57 12.98 6.23
CA LEU A 267 -20.21 12.04 5.32
C LEU A 267 -20.43 12.66 3.93
N ASP A 268 -20.80 13.94 3.87
CA ASP A 268 -20.96 14.64 2.59
C ASP A 268 -19.62 14.91 1.90
N ARG A 269 -18.64 15.33 2.66
CA ARG A 269 -17.28 15.61 2.17
C ARG A 269 -16.61 14.40 1.55
N PHE A 270 -16.75 13.24 2.18
CA PHE A 270 -16.13 11.99 1.76
C PHE A 270 -17.12 11.00 1.13
N SER A 271 -18.23 11.55 0.58
CA SER A 271 -19.32 10.75 0.02
C SER A 271 -18.88 9.83 -1.11
N LYS A 272 -17.94 10.27 -1.95
CA LYS A 272 -17.41 9.48 -3.05
C LYS A 272 -16.69 8.23 -2.52
N GLU A 273 -15.72 8.41 -1.63
CA GLU A 273 -14.92 7.32 -1.06
C GLU A 273 -15.78 6.33 -0.27
N ILE A 274 -16.77 6.85 0.45
CA ILE A 274 -17.71 6.01 1.23
C ILE A 274 -18.60 5.20 0.28
N LYS A 275 -19.18 5.82 -0.75
CA LYS A 275 -20.00 5.14 -1.76
C LYS A 275 -19.19 4.06 -2.49
N ASP A 276 -17.94 4.35 -2.83
CA ASP A 276 -17.05 3.38 -3.48
C ASP A 276 -16.75 2.17 -2.57
N ALA A 277 -16.52 2.40 -1.28
CA ALA A 277 -16.32 1.33 -0.31
C ALA A 277 -17.58 0.47 -0.10
N ILE A 278 -18.77 1.10 -0.03
CA ILE A 278 -20.05 0.40 0.04
C ILE A 278 -20.27 -0.43 -1.23
N ALA A 279 -20.05 0.15 -2.42
CA ALA A 279 -20.17 -0.55 -3.68
C ALA A 279 -19.23 -1.77 -3.76
N GLN A 280 -18.00 -1.60 -3.33
CA GLN A 280 -17.00 -2.66 -3.27
C GLN A 280 -17.47 -3.83 -2.38
N GLU A 281 -18.00 -3.52 -1.19
CA GLU A 281 -18.45 -4.52 -0.24
C GLU A 281 -19.74 -5.24 -0.70
N ILE A 282 -20.65 -4.54 -1.40
CA ILE A 282 -21.81 -5.14 -2.03
C ILE A 282 -21.39 -6.05 -3.19
N LEU A 283 -20.58 -5.54 -4.11
CA LEU A 283 -20.15 -6.31 -5.29
C LEU A 283 -19.34 -7.56 -4.92
N LYS A 284 -18.61 -7.53 -3.80
CA LYS A 284 -17.92 -8.69 -3.26
C LYS A 284 -18.89 -9.84 -2.91
N ARG A 285 -20.11 -9.53 -2.48
CA ARG A 285 -21.11 -10.55 -2.14
C ARG A 285 -21.73 -11.22 -3.38
N TYR A 286 -21.88 -10.48 -4.49
CA TYR A 286 -22.46 -11.01 -5.73
C TYR A 286 -21.40 -11.59 -6.68
N TYR A 287 -20.22 -10.96 -6.75
CA TYR A 287 -19.18 -11.27 -7.74
C TYR A 287 -17.84 -11.66 -7.09
N PHE A 288 -17.84 -11.98 -5.79
CA PHE A 288 -16.66 -12.37 -5.01
C PHE A 288 -15.53 -11.32 -5.11
N GLN A 289 -14.30 -11.74 -4.94
CA GLN A 289 -13.12 -10.87 -5.02
C GLN A 289 -13.00 -10.13 -6.37
N ARG A 290 -13.44 -10.77 -7.44
CA ARG A 290 -13.44 -10.17 -8.77
C ARG A 290 -14.28 -8.89 -8.82
N GLY A 291 -15.47 -8.90 -8.21
CA GLY A 291 -16.35 -7.72 -8.16
C GLY A 291 -15.69 -6.55 -7.41
N ALA A 292 -15.10 -6.82 -6.25
CA ALA A 292 -14.40 -5.81 -5.46
C ALA A 292 -13.20 -5.22 -6.20
N ILE A 293 -12.40 -6.05 -6.87
CA ILE A 293 -11.24 -5.61 -7.65
C ILE A 293 -11.69 -4.71 -8.82
N LEU A 294 -12.69 -5.14 -9.60
CA LEU A 294 -13.17 -4.38 -10.74
C LEU A 294 -13.75 -3.02 -10.33
N GLN A 295 -14.47 -2.96 -9.20
CA GLN A 295 -14.98 -1.68 -8.67
C GLN A 295 -13.81 -0.74 -8.32
N ARG A 296 -12.79 -1.24 -7.61
CA ARG A 296 -11.63 -0.44 -7.22
C ARG A 296 -10.82 0.08 -8.41
N LEU A 297 -10.82 -0.65 -9.53
CA LEU A 297 -10.07 -0.26 -10.73
C LEU A 297 -10.76 0.83 -11.58
N LYS A 298 -12.04 1.14 -11.34
CA LYS A 298 -12.79 2.13 -12.16
C LYS A 298 -12.11 3.52 -12.15
N ASP A 299 -11.73 4.00 -10.98
CA ASP A 299 -11.16 5.34 -10.79
C ASP A 299 -9.73 5.33 -10.24
N ASP A 300 -9.03 4.24 -10.46
CA ASP A 300 -7.69 3.99 -9.95
C ASP A 300 -6.65 4.94 -10.55
N PRO A 301 -6.03 5.84 -9.76
CA PRO A 301 -5.07 6.81 -10.29
C PRO A 301 -3.76 6.15 -10.73
N ASP A 302 -3.29 5.09 -10.04
CA ASP A 302 -2.07 4.37 -10.42
C ASP A 302 -2.26 3.66 -11.75
N LEU A 303 -3.43 3.01 -11.94
CA LEU A 303 -3.76 2.34 -13.20
C LEU A 303 -3.87 3.34 -14.35
N LYS A 304 -4.55 4.47 -14.15
CA LYS A 304 -4.65 5.54 -15.14
C LYS A 304 -3.25 6.04 -15.55
N LYS A 305 -2.40 6.34 -14.55
CA LYS A 305 -1.03 6.81 -14.82
C LYS A 305 -0.17 5.77 -15.52
N ALA A 306 -0.29 4.50 -15.15
CA ALA A 306 0.42 3.41 -15.83
C ALA A 306 -0.01 3.26 -17.29
N ILE A 307 -1.31 3.33 -17.59
CA ILE A 307 -1.85 3.27 -18.96
C ILE A 307 -1.38 4.48 -19.78
N GLU A 308 -1.42 5.69 -19.22
CA GLU A 308 -0.89 6.89 -19.87
C GLU A 308 0.58 6.72 -20.26
N THR A 309 1.41 6.27 -19.32
CA THR A 309 2.85 6.08 -19.55
C THR A 309 3.11 4.97 -20.56
N LEU A 310 2.39 3.84 -20.52
CA LEU A 310 2.52 2.75 -21.49
C LEU A 310 2.11 3.16 -22.90
N ASN A 311 1.09 4.01 -23.04
CA ASN A 311 0.64 4.54 -24.34
C ASN A 311 1.56 5.63 -24.90
N ASN A 312 2.39 6.25 -24.07
CA ASN A 312 3.39 7.21 -24.47
C ASN A 312 4.77 6.52 -24.62
N GLN A 313 5.00 5.92 -25.79
CA GLN A 313 6.21 5.15 -26.06
C GLN A 313 7.51 5.94 -25.83
N SER A 314 7.49 7.24 -26.10
CA SER A 314 8.66 8.12 -25.88
C SER A 314 8.96 8.26 -24.38
N GLU A 315 7.94 8.51 -23.55
CA GLU A 315 8.06 8.62 -22.10
C GLU A 315 8.49 7.28 -21.48
N TYR A 316 7.84 6.19 -21.90
CA TYR A 316 8.18 4.84 -21.45
C TYR A 316 9.65 4.50 -21.72
N SER A 317 10.11 4.69 -22.95
CA SER A 317 11.51 4.42 -23.34
C SER A 317 12.49 5.35 -22.61
N LYS A 318 12.12 6.61 -22.39
CA LYS A 318 12.95 7.57 -21.64
C LYS A 318 13.12 7.16 -20.17
N ILE A 319 12.08 6.64 -19.53
CA ILE A 319 12.15 6.15 -18.14
C ILE A 319 13.10 4.94 -18.06
N LEU A 320 13.07 4.01 -19.03
CA LEU A 320 13.90 2.80 -19.02
C LEU A 320 15.33 3.01 -19.52
N SER A 321 15.65 4.19 -20.06
CA SER A 321 17.00 4.52 -20.53
C SER A 321 17.64 5.56 -19.61
N VAL A 322 18.96 5.54 -19.51
CA VAL A 322 19.71 6.67 -18.93
C VAL A 322 19.62 7.85 -19.90
N MET A 323 19.18 9.00 -19.42
CA MET A 323 19.41 10.24 -20.17
C MET A 323 20.92 10.47 -20.23
N LYS A 324 21.47 10.29 -21.43
CA LYS A 324 22.84 10.69 -21.76
C LYS A 324 22.97 12.20 -21.76
#